data_8dd4769284e60e543497d90663f9f46c
#
_entry.id   8dd4769284e60e543497d90663f9f46c
#
_cell.length_a   1.000
_cell.length_b   1.000
_cell.length_c   1.000
_cell.angle_alpha   90.00
_cell.angle_beta   90.00
_cell.angle_gamma   90.00
#
_symmetry.space_group_name_H-M   'P 1'
#
loop_
_entity.id
_entity.type
_entity.pdbx_description
1 polymer ?
#
loop_
_entity_poly.entity_id
_entity_poly.type
_entity_poly.pdbx_seq_one_letter_code
_entity_poly.pdbx_strand_id
1 'polypeptide(L)'
;MQELLQFVVDRAASDLHLKAGEPPILRCAGKLERISLPVLSPEDTKRLIFSCLTEEQAKSATQNYELDCGFGVPGLGRFRVNVYRDRGTWAAALRVVLSRMPSMDELGLPIVCREFLTKPRGLVLVTGPTGSGKSTTLASMINAINEKQD
;
A
#
# COMPACT_ATOMS: atom_id res chain seq x y z
N MET A 1 6.82 7.56 13.36
CA MET A 1 6.35 6.95 12.08
C MET A 1 6.39 5.44 12.11
N GLN A 2 7.48 4.82 12.48
CA GLN A 2 7.61 3.34 12.45
C GLN A 2 6.49 2.63 13.24
N GLU A 3 6.12 3.10 14.42
CA GLU A 3 5.01 2.56 15.21
C GLU A 3 3.66 2.69 14.51
N LEU A 4 3.42 3.79 13.79
CA LEU A 4 2.21 3.94 12.98
C LEU A 4 2.17 2.94 11.83
N LEU A 5 3.31 2.71 11.16
CA LEU A 5 3.39 1.74 10.07
C LEU A 5 3.24 0.30 10.59
N GLN A 6 3.78 -0.02 11.76
CA GLN A 6 3.53 -1.30 12.42
C GLN A 6 2.03 -1.48 12.67
N PHE A 7 1.38 -0.47 13.21
CA PHE A 7 -0.07 -0.51 13.47
C PHE A 7 -0.90 -0.70 12.20
N VAL A 8 -0.47 -0.08 11.08
CA VAL A 8 -1.08 -0.29 9.75
C VAL A 8 -1.02 -1.76 9.34
N VAL A 9 0.15 -2.39 9.49
CA VAL A 9 0.38 -3.79 9.13
C VAL A 9 -0.41 -4.72 10.05
N ASP A 10 -0.38 -4.50 11.35
CA ASP A 10 -1.08 -5.31 12.37
C ASP A 10 -2.60 -5.29 12.18
N ARG A 11 -3.14 -4.17 11.67
CA ARG A 11 -4.57 -4.01 11.34
C ARG A 11 -4.94 -4.48 9.94
N ALA A 12 -3.99 -5.01 9.17
CA ALA A 12 -4.17 -5.35 7.75
C ALA A 12 -4.81 -4.20 6.94
N ALA A 13 -4.46 -2.96 7.30
CA ALA A 13 -4.95 -1.79 6.60
C ALA A 13 -4.24 -1.63 5.25
N SER A 14 -4.95 -1.19 4.23
CA SER A 14 -4.39 -0.94 2.90
C SER A 14 -3.68 0.41 2.81
N ASP A 15 -4.20 1.41 3.51
CA ASP A 15 -3.69 2.78 3.43
C ASP A 15 -3.68 3.44 4.82
N LEU A 16 -2.71 4.35 5.02
CA LEU A 16 -2.64 5.30 6.14
C LEU A 16 -2.69 6.72 5.56
N HIS A 17 -3.58 7.53 6.09
CA HIS A 17 -3.68 8.94 5.74
C HIS A 17 -3.26 9.81 6.93
N LEU A 18 -2.36 10.76 6.66
CA LEU A 18 -1.87 11.75 7.62
C LEU A 18 -2.23 13.14 7.12
N LYS A 19 -2.99 13.88 7.92
CA LYS A 19 -3.45 15.22 7.61
C LYS A 19 -3.53 16.06 8.87
N ALA A 20 -3.15 17.34 8.79
CA ALA A 20 -3.29 18.25 9.92
C ALA A 20 -4.77 18.49 10.25
N GLY A 21 -5.09 18.59 11.54
CA GLY A 21 -6.45 18.76 12.03
C GLY A 21 -7.26 17.48 12.15
N GLU A 22 -6.68 16.31 11.82
CA GLU A 22 -7.29 15.00 11.97
C GLU A 22 -6.34 14.05 12.71
N PRO A 23 -6.85 13.06 13.46
CA PRO A 23 -6.00 11.95 13.88
C PRO A 23 -5.57 11.12 12.67
N PRO A 24 -4.54 10.26 12.77
CA PRO A 24 -4.22 9.33 11.69
C PRO A 24 -5.44 8.49 11.30
N ILE A 25 -5.64 8.29 9.99
CA ILE A 25 -6.79 7.58 9.46
C ILE A 25 -6.30 6.34 8.70
N LEU A 26 -6.85 5.18 9.00
CA LEU A 26 -6.62 3.93 8.27
C LEU A 26 -7.70 3.67 7.24
N ARG A 27 -7.34 2.91 6.21
CA ARG A 27 -8.31 2.25 5.35
C ARG A 27 -8.26 0.74 5.60
N CYS A 28 -9.30 0.22 6.26
CA CYS A 28 -9.46 -1.21 6.54
C CYS A 28 -10.65 -1.76 5.76
N ALA A 29 -10.44 -2.80 4.95
CA ALA A 29 -11.48 -3.41 4.12
C ALA A 29 -12.31 -2.38 3.31
N GLY A 30 -11.64 -1.34 2.78
CA GLY A 30 -12.24 -0.26 1.99
C GLY A 30 -12.87 0.87 2.80
N LYS A 31 -13.06 0.72 4.12
CA LYS A 31 -13.63 1.75 5.00
C LYS A 31 -12.54 2.59 5.64
N LEU A 32 -12.81 3.88 5.83
CA LEU A 32 -11.93 4.79 6.56
C LEU A 32 -12.25 4.75 8.06
N GLU A 33 -11.23 4.54 8.88
CA GLU A 33 -11.31 4.45 10.33
C GLU A 33 -10.32 5.43 10.96
N ARG A 34 -10.79 6.30 11.87
CA ARG A 34 -9.92 7.16 12.68
C ARG A 34 -9.28 6.33 13.79
N ILE A 35 -7.97 6.45 13.95
CA ILE A 35 -7.27 5.82 15.07
C ILE A 35 -7.50 6.66 16.33
N SER A 36 -7.61 6.02 17.49
CA SER A 36 -7.71 6.70 18.79
C SER A 36 -6.34 7.25 19.23
N LEU A 37 -5.80 8.18 18.42
CA LEU A 37 -4.58 8.93 18.66
C LEU A 37 -4.90 10.42 18.66
N PRO A 38 -4.04 11.28 19.22
CA PRO A 38 -4.22 12.73 19.15
C PRO A 38 -4.35 13.25 17.73
N VAL A 39 -5.10 14.33 17.59
CA VAL A 39 -5.19 15.10 16.34
C VAL A 39 -3.81 15.63 15.98
N LEU A 40 -3.41 15.47 14.75
CA LEU A 40 -2.09 15.90 14.25
C LEU A 40 -2.06 17.41 14.02
N SER A 41 -1.07 18.08 14.56
CA SER A 41 -0.76 19.46 14.20
C SER A 41 -0.07 19.53 12.81
N PRO A 42 0.02 20.71 12.18
CA PRO A 42 0.82 20.92 10.97
C PRO A 42 2.29 20.49 11.13
N GLU A 43 2.86 20.71 12.30
CA GLU A 43 4.23 20.34 12.67
C GLU A 43 4.37 18.82 12.80
N ASP A 44 3.38 18.15 13.40
CA ASP A 44 3.38 16.69 13.53
C ASP A 44 3.30 16.00 12.17
N THR A 45 2.40 16.45 11.30
CA THR A 45 2.28 15.89 9.95
C THR A 45 3.58 16.08 9.17
N LYS A 46 4.16 17.27 9.18
CA LYS A 46 5.45 17.53 8.54
C LYS A 46 6.54 16.62 9.09
N ARG A 47 6.70 16.56 10.41
CA ARG A 47 7.72 15.72 11.08
C ARG A 47 7.55 14.24 10.73
N LEU A 48 6.33 13.71 10.81
CA LEU A 48 6.04 12.32 10.51
C LEU A 48 6.31 11.99 9.04
N ILE A 49 5.84 12.79 8.11
CA ILE A 49 6.00 12.56 6.66
C ILE A 49 7.47 12.64 6.28
N PHE A 50 8.16 13.70 6.68
CA PHE A 50 9.56 13.92 6.30
C PHE A 50 10.52 12.92 6.94
N SER A 51 10.14 12.27 8.05
CA SER A 51 10.94 11.20 8.65
C SER A 51 11.02 9.91 7.80
N CYS A 52 10.20 9.79 6.75
CA CYS A 52 10.21 8.66 5.82
C CYS A 52 10.94 8.97 4.51
N LEU A 53 11.35 10.22 4.31
CA LEU A 53 11.94 10.68 3.06
C LEU A 53 13.46 10.78 3.18
N THR A 54 14.15 10.51 2.10
CA THR A 54 15.56 10.87 1.97
C THR A 54 15.71 12.40 1.84
N GLU A 55 16.92 12.93 2.00
CA GLU A 55 17.18 14.37 1.82
C GLU A 55 16.81 14.87 0.41
N GLU A 56 17.09 14.08 -0.63
CA GLU A 56 16.72 14.41 -2.00
C GLU A 56 15.20 14.43 -2.20
N GLN A 57 14.51 13.43 -1.65
CA GLN A 57 13.06 13.35 -1.68
C GLN A 57 12.41 14.52 -0.93
N ALA A 58 12.95 14.88 0.23
CA ALA A 58 12.48 16.04 1.00
C ALA A 58 12.66 17.35 0.26
N LYS A 59 13.79 17.55 -0.44
CA LYS A 59 14.04 18.71 -1.31
C LYS A 59 13.03 18.73 -2.46
N SER A 60 12.85 17.60 -3.16
CA SER A 60 11.90 17.48 -4.27
C SER A 60 10.46 17.78 -3.81
N ALA A 61 10.02 17.20 -2.71
CA ALA A 61 8.69 17.47 -2.13
C ALA A 61 8.51 18.97 -1.83
N THR A 62 9.54 19.62 -1.27
CA THR A 62 9.48 21.04 -0.92
C THR A 62 9.41 21.95 -2.15
N GLN A 63 10.12 21.59 -3.23
CA GLN A 63 10.14 22.37 -4.47
C GLN A 63 8.86 22.21 -5.28
N ASN A 64 8.36 20.99 -5.39
CA ASN A 64 7.22 20.66 -6.26
C ASN A 64 5.88 20.68 -5.51
N TYR A 65 5.88 20.77 -4.18
CA TYR A 65 4.70 20.65 -3.30
C TYR A 65 3.99 19.30 -3.40
N GLU A 66 4.58 18.34 -4.08
CA GLU A 66 4.11 16.97 -4.26
C GLU A 66 5.29 16.02 -4.46
N LEU A 67 5.15 14.79 -3.97
CA LEU A 67 6.10 13.70 -4.21
C LEU A 67 5.37 12.35 -4.14
N ASP A 68 5.59 11.50 -5.14
CA ASP A 68 5.21 10.09 -5.09
C ASP A 68 6.49 9.25 -5.08
N CYS A 69 6.70 8.47 -4.04
CA CYS A 69 7.88 7.63 -3.90
C CYS A 69 7.58 6.35 -3.14
N GLY A 70 8.54 5.44 -3.13
CA GLY A 70 8.48 4.21 -2.34
C GLY A 70 9.61 4.15 -1.32
N PHE A 71 9.35 3.57 -0.18
CA PHE A 71 10.37 3.25 0.82
C PHE A 71 10.11 1.90 1.47
N GLY A 72 11.18 1.26 1.95
CA GLY A 72 11.11 0.01 2.68
C GLY A 72 11.36 0.23 4.17
N VAL A 73 10.63 -0.48 5.00
CA VAL A 73 10.87 -0.51 6.45
C VAL A 73 11.29 -1.93 6.82
N PRO A 74 12.51 -2.13 7.35
CA PRO A 74 12.97 -3.45 7.77
C PRO A 74 11.95 -4.12 8.72
N GLY A 75 11.61 -5.37 8.43
CA GLY A 75 10.63 -6.14 9.21
C GLY A 75 9.15 -5.83 8.94
N LEU A 76 8.82 -4.73 8.26
CA LEU A 76 7.43 -4.34 7.96
C LEU A 76 7.04 -4.48 6.49
N GLY A 77 8.00 -4.32 5.56
CA GLY A 77 7.72 -4.38 4.14
C GLY A 77 7.94 -3.05 3.41
N ARG A 78 7.28 -2.90 2.26
CA ARG A 78 7.39 -1.71 1.42
C ARG A 78 6.12 -0.88 1.48
N PHE A 79 6.31 0.44 1.35
CA PHE A 79 5.22 1.41 1.31
C PHE A 79 5.42 2.33 0.10
N ARG A 80 4.32 2.67 -0.56
CA ARG A 80 4.26 3.78 -1.50
C ARG A 80 3.68 4.97 -0.77
N VAL A 81 4.31 6.12 -0.86
CA VAL A 81 3.83 7.35 -0.24
C VAL A 81 3.61 8.41 -1.30
N ASN A 82 2.42 8.99 -1.29
CA ASN A 82 2.13 10.23 -1.98
C ASN A 82 2.07 11.35 -0.93
N VAL A 83 2.99 12.30 -1.05
CA VAL A 83 3.10 13.50 -0.20
C VAL A 83 2.56 14.69 -0.97
N TYR A 84 1.73 15.51 -0.36
CA TYR A 84 1.12 16.67 -1.04
C TYR A 84 0.80 17.79 -0.06
N ARG A 85 0.45 18.96 -0.59
CA ARG A 85 -0.04 20.09 0.21
C ARG A 85 -1.56 20.08 0.25
N ASP A 86 -2.10 20.15 1.47
CA ASP A 86 -3.52 20.34 1.72
C ASP A 86 -3.72 21.59 2.59
N ARG A 87 -4.41 22.58 2.05
CA ARG A 87 -4.69 23.87 2.73
C ARG A 87 -3.45 24.52 3.36
N GLY A 88 -2.33 24.45 2.63
CA GLY A 88 -1.07 25.03 3.09
C GLY A 88 -0.27 24.18 4.08
N THR A 89 -0.75 23.02 4.48
CA THR A 89 -0.05 22.05 5.36
C THR A 89 0.38 20.81 4.60
N TRP A 90 1.33 20.05 5.15
CA TRP A 90 1.73 18.77 4.56
C TRP A 90 0.74 17.68 4.90
N ALA A 91 0.40 16.88 3.92
CA ALA A 91 -0.42 15.68 4.06
C ALA A 91 0.23 14.52 3.29
N ALA A 92 -0.10 13.29 3.65
CA ALA A 92 0.36 12.11 2.94
C ALA A 92 -0.65 10.97 2.97
N ALA A 93 -0.66 10.21 1.88
CA ALA A 93 -1.28 8.90 1.80
C ALA A 93 -0.20 7.84 1.62
N LEU A 94 -0.12 6.91 2.57
CA LEU A 94 0.84 5.80 2.54
C LEU A 94 0.07 4.51 2.24
N ARG A 95 0.47 3.80 1.20
CA ARG A 95 -0.10 2.51 0.80
C ARG A 95 0.86 1.37 1.12
N VAL A 96 0.35 0.33 1.75
CA VAL A 96 1.09 -0.91 1.96
C VAL A 96 1.30 -1.60 0.61
N VAL A 97 2.56 -1.91 0.27
CA VAL A 97 2.91 -2.74 -0.87
C VAL A 97 3.20 -4.13 -0.34
N LEU A 98 2.37 -5.09 -0.69
CA LEU A 98 2.56 -6.47 -0.25
C LEU A 98 3.95 -6.95 -0.67
N SER A 99 4.75 -7.37 0.30
CA SER A 99 6.10 -7.88 0.09
C SER A 99 6.12 -9.33 -0.42
N ARG A 100 5.02 -10.03 -0.21
CA ARG A 100 4.79 -11.39 -0.67
C ARG A 100 3.45 -11.47 -1.38
N MET A 101 3.45 -12.09 -2.55
CA MET A 101 2.20 -12.40 -3.24
C MET A 101 1.53 -13.60 -2.53
N PRO A 102 0.26 -13.48 -2.12
CA PRO A 102 -0.46 -14.62 -1.55
C PRO A 102 -0.56 -15.73 -2.60
N SER A 103 -0.47 -16.96 -2.16
CA SER A 103 -0.64 -18.13 -3.03
C SER A 103 -2.09 -18.27 -3.51
N MET A 104 -2.30 -19.06 -4.56
CA MET A 104 -3.64 -19.35 -5.07
C MET A 104 -4.54 -20.00 -4.01
N ASP A 105 -3.97 -20.82 -3.10
CA ASP A 105 -4.71 -21.45 -2.00
C ASP A 105 -5.09 -20.45 -0.93
N GLU A 106 -4.17 -19.56 -0.54
CA GLU A 106 -4.45 -18.47 0.41
C GLU A 106 -5.54 -17.51 -0.10
N LEU A 107 -5.65 -17.36 -1.43
CA LEU A 107 -6.71 -16.57 -2.06
C LEU A 107 -8.02 -17.35 -2.22
N GLY A 108 -8.05 -18.64 -1.91
CA GLY A 108 -9.22 -19.50 -2.11
C GLY A 108 -9.65 -19.61 -3.57
N LEU A 109 -8.72 -19.53 -4.53
CA LEU A 109 -9.05 -19.58 -5.95
C LEU A 109 -9.57 -20.97 -6.34
N PRO A 110 -10.59 -21.06 -7.22
CA PRO A 110 -11.09 -22.32 -7.73
C PRO A 110 -9.99 -23.15 -8.40
N ILE A 111 -10.08 -24.49 -8.27
CA ILE A 111 -9.06 -25.40 -8.78
C ILE A 111 -8.82 -25.26 -10.30
N VAL A 112 -9.86 -24.87 -11.05
CA VAL A 112 -9.78 -24.62 -12.50
C VAL A 112 -8.74 -23.53 -12.84
N CYS A 113 -8.47 -22.59 -11.94
CA CYS A 113 -7.42 -21.58 -12.14
C CYS A 113 -6.04 -22.23 -12.28
N ARG A 114 -5.79 -23.35 -11.60
CA ARG A 114 -4.54 -24.12 -11.74
C ARG A 114 -4.44 -24.82 -13.10
N GLU A 115 -5.56 -25.26 -13.65
CA GLU A 115 -5.59 -25.87 -14.98
C GLU A 115 -5.24 -24.87 -16.08
N PHE A 116 -5.61 -23.59 -15.91
CA PHE A 116 -5.23 -22.53 -16.86
C PHE A 116 -3.71 -22.35 -16.93
N LEU A 117 -2.98 -22.56 -15.82
CA LEU A 117 -1.52 -22.41 -15.78
C LEU A 117 -0.77 -23.48 -16.58
N THR A 118 -1.43 -24.57 -16.93
CA THR A 118 -0.83 -25.69 -17.70
C THR A 118 -1.11 -25.60 -19.20
N LYS A 119 -1.95 -24.66 -19.64
CA LYS A 119 -2.31 -24.54 -21.04
C LYS A 119 -1.20 -23.85 -21.84
N PRO A 120 -0.73 -24.43 -22.96
CA PRO A 120 0.36 -23.86 -23.74
C PRO A 120 -0.02 -22.58 -24.50
N ARG A 121 -1.32 -22.32 -24.68
CA ARG A 121 -1.85 -21.16 -25.40
C ARG A 121 -3.31 -20.94 -25.05
N GLY A 122 -3.77 -19.71 -25.22
CA GLY A 122 -5.15 -19.32 -24.98
C GLY A 122 -5.22 -17.91 -24.38
N LEU A 123 -6.42 -17.47 -24.11
CA LEU A 123 -6.71 -16.20 -23.44
C LEU A 123 -7.60 -16.46 -22.23
N VAL A 124 -7.17 -15.96 -21.07
CA VAL A 124 -7.96 -15.96 -19.84
C VAL A 124 -8.23 -14.51 -19.45
N LEU A 125 -9.49 -14.16 -19.25
CA LEU A 125 -9.90 -12.82 -18.84
C LEU A 125 -10.32 -12.84 -17.37
N VAL A 126 -9.71 -11.95 -16.58
CA VAL A 126 -10.07 -11.71 -15.18
C VAL A 126 -10.75 -10.35 -15.10
N THR A 127 -12.07 -10.34 -14.87
CA THR A 127 -12.89 -9.13 -14.89
C THR A 127 -13.54 -8.86 -13.54
N GLY A 128 -13.96 -7.61 -13.32
CA GLY A 128 -14.64 -7.19 -12.09
C GLY A 128 -14.36 -5.72 -11.75
N PRO A 129 -15.04 -5.14 -10.76
CA PRO A 129 -14.86 -3.75 -10.35
C PRO A 129 -13.48 -3.50 -9.74
N THR A 130 -13.12 -2.23 -9.55
CA THR A 130 -11.89 -1.85 -8.85
C THR A 130 -11.89 -2.40 -7.43
N GLY A 131 -10.76 -2.94 -6.97
CA GLY A 131 -10.63 -3.52 -5.62
C GLY A 131 -11.17 -4.96 -5.48
N SER A 132 -11.67 -5.60 -6.55
CA SER A 132 -12.19 -6.98 -6.50
C SER A 132 -11.11 -8.08 -6.50
N GLY A 133 -9.82 -7.72 -6.42
CA GLY A 133 -8.73 -8.69 -6.37
C GLY A 133 -8.17 -9.14 -7.73
N LYS A 134 -8.58 -8.56 -8.86
CA LYS A 134 -8.12 -8.95 -10.21
C LYS A 134 -6.60 -9.05 -10.34
N SER A 135 -5.91 -7.97 -9.99
CA SER A 135 -4.44 -7.90 -10.08
C SER A 135 -3.77 -8.86 -9.12
N THR A 136 -4.32 -9.06 -7.92
CA THR A 136 -3.82 -10.01 -6.93
C THR A 136 -3.97 -11.45 -7.43
N THR A 137 -5.12 -11.78 -8.02
CA THR A 137 -5.37 -13.08 -8.66
C THR A 137 -4.37 -13.36 -9.78
N LEU A 138 -4.22 -12.42 -10.72
CA LEU A 138 -3.27 -12.56 -11.83
C LEU A 138 -1.83 -12.70 -11.34
N ALA A 139 -1.42 -11.89 -10.37
CA ALA A 139 -0.07 -11.94 -9.82
C ALA A 139 0.19 -13.26 -9.07
N SER A 140 -0.79 -13.79 -8.34
CA SER A 140 -0.70 -15.11 -7.70
C SER A 140 -0.58 -16.24 -8.74
N MET A 141 -1.33 -16.16 -9.84
CA MET A 141 -1.22 -17.13 -10.93
C MET A 141 0.14 -17.07 -11.62
N ILE A 142 0.67 -15.88 -11.91
CA ILE A 142 2.00 -15.70 -12.50
C ILE A 142 3.08 -16.24 -11.55
N ASN A 143 2.97 -15.95 -10.25
CA ASN A 143 3.91 -16.48 -9.25
C ASN A 143 3.92 -18.01 -9.25
N ALA A 144 2.76 -18.65 -9.32
CA ALA A 144 2.62 -20.11 -9.40
C ALA A 144 3.18 -20.72 -10.71
N ILE A 145 3.25 -19.94 -11.80
CA ILE A 145 3.95 -20.36 -13.04
C ILE A 145 5.46 -20.30 -12.81
N ASN A 146 5.96 -19.20 -12.23
CA ASN A 146 7.40 -19.01 -11.98
C ASN A 146 7.95 -20.10 -11.06
N GLU A 147 7.23 -20.43 -9.98
CA GLU A 147 7.65 -21.50 -9.05
C GLU A 147 7.72 -22.90 -9.68
N LYS A 148 7.11 -23.11 -10.85
CA LYS A 148 7.16 -24.41 -11.57
C LYS A 148 8.23 -24.45 -12.66
N GLN A 149 8.82 -23.31 -13.02
CA GLN A 149 9.81 -23.22 -14.09
C GLN A 149 11.25 -23.18 -13.58
N ASP A 150 11.45 -23.06 -12.27
CA ASP A 150 12.72 -23.26 -11.56
C ASP A 150 12.85 -24.72 -11.07
#